data_688f81a4dd77b0a9016e7c283a693e31
#
_entry.id   688f81a4dd77b0a9016e7c283a693e31
#
_cell.length_a   1.000
_cell.length_b   1.000
_cell.length_c   1.000
_cell.angle_alpha   90.00
_cell.angle_beta   90.00
_cell.angle_gamma   90.00
#
_symmetry.space_group_name_H-M   'P 1'
#
loop_
_entity.id
_entity.type
_entity.pdbx_description
1 polymer ?
#
loop_
_entity_poly.entity_id
_entity_poly.type
_entity_poly.pdbx_seq_one_letter_code
_entity_poly.pdbx_strand_id
1 'polypeptide(L)' 'MSETYKVYKCVICGFEYKEADGLPEEGIEAGTRWEDVPDNWVCPECAVGKSDFEMVEV' A
#
# COMPACT_ATOMS: atom_id res chain seq x y z
N MET A 1 9.81 -19.50 -4.09
CA MET A 1 9.72 -18.92 -3.91
C MET A 1 9.30 -18.02 -3.70
N SER A 2 9.54 -17.78 -3.55
CA SER A 2 8.83 -17.04 -3.31
C SER A 2 8.98 -15.69 -3.20
N GLU A 3 8.18 -14.89 -3.60
CA GLU A 3 8.15 -13.54 -3.49
C GLU A 3 7.89 -13.13 -2.11
N THR A 4 8.52 -12.11 -1.66
CA THR A 4 8.27 -11.59 -0.33
C THR A 4 7.60 -10.23 -0.50
N TYR A 5 6.30 -10.23 -0.38
CA TYR A 5 5.56 -8.99 -0.46
C TYR A 5 5.52 -8.33 0.91
N LYS A 6 5.48 -7.02 0.91
CA LYS A 6 5.50 -6.26 2.15
C LYS A 6 4.16 -5.62 2.40
N VAL A 7 3.98 -5.16 3.62
CA VAL A 7 2.76 -4.45 4.01
C VAL A 7 3.16 -3.05 4.43
N TYR A 8 2.45 -2.06 3.94
CA TYR A 8 2.67 -0.66 4.29
C TYR A 8 1.45 -0.15 5.03
N LYS A 9 1.68 0.47 6.17
CA LYS A 9 0.60 0.89 7.05
C LYS A 9 0.57 2.40 7.14
N CYS A 10 -0.62 2.97 7.00
CA CYS A 10 -0.83 4.39 7.18
C CYS A 10 -0.68 4.73 8.65
N VAL A 11 0.22 5.67 8.97
CA VAL A 11 0.47 6.00 10.37
C VAL A 11 -0.62 6.90 10.93
N ILE A 12 -1.50 7.40 10.09
CA ILE A 12 -2.56 8.29 10.52
C ILE A 12 -3.82 7.52 10.92
N CYS A 13 -4.30 6.63 10.03
CA CYS A 13 -5.55 5.94 10.29
C CYS A 13 -5.41 4.43 10.45
N GLY A 14 -4.23 3.88 10.18
CA GLY A 14 -4.01 2.44 10.34
C GLY A 14 -4.38 1.60 9.16
N PHE A 15 -4.72 2.21 8.04
CA PHE A 15 -5.02 1.46 6.83
C PHE A 15 -3.76 0.72 6.36
N GLU A 16 -3.93 -0.52 5.91
CA GLU A 16 -2.80 -1.31 5.45
C GLU A 16 -2.89 -1.57 3.96
N TYR A 17 -1.80 -1.30 3.25
CA TYR A 17 -1.67 -1.67 1.85
C TYR A 17 -0.82 -2.93 1.78
N LYS A 18 -1.41 -4.00 1.30
CA LYS A 18 -0.70 -5.26 1.17
C LYS A 18 -0.32 -5.47 -0.28
N GLU A 19 0.98 -5.53 -0.55
CA GLU A 19 1.44 -5.68 -1.93
C GLU A 19 0.86 -6.91 -2.58
N ALA A 20 0.72 -7.99 -1.82
CA ALA A 20 0.21 -9.24 -2.38
C ALA A 20 -1.24 -9.12 -2.84
N ASP A 21 -2.01 -8.30 -2.16
CA ASP A 21 -3.44 -8.16 -2.48
C ASP A 21 -3.74 -6.99 -3.41
N GLY A 22 -2.88 -5.99 -3.40
CA GLY A 22 -3.16 -4.77 -4.16
C GLY A 22 -4.40 -4.07 -3.64
N LEU A 23 -4.94 -3.21 -4.46
CA LEU A 23 -6.19 -2.51 -4.16
C LEU A 23 -6.96 -2.38 -5.46
N PRO A 24 -7.63 -3.46 -5.87
CA PRO A 24 -8.34 -3.43 -7.16
C PRO A 24 -9.38 -2.32 -7.23
N GLU A 25 -10.02 -2.00 -6.13
CA GLU A 25 -11.03 -0.94 -6.13
C GLU A 25 -10.39 0.43 -6.32
N GLU A 26 -9.09 0.53 -6.15
CA GLU A 26 -8.36 1.77 -6.42
C GLU A 26 -7.58 1.67 -7.73
N GLY A 27 -7.79 0.60 -8.48
CA GLY A 27 -7.09 0.42 -9.73
C GLY A 27 -5.69 -0.13 -9.59
N ILE A 28 -5.35 -0.69 -8.45
CA ILE A 28 -4.02 -1.23 -8.19
C ILE A 28 -4.12 -2.73 -8.15
N GLU A 29 -3.49 -3.39 -9.10
CA GLU A 29 -3.58 -4.84 -9.21
C GLU A 29 -2.85 -5.54 -8.07
N ALA A 30 -3.30 -6.76 -7.77
CA ALA A 30 -2.62 -7.59 -6.79
C ALA A 30 -1.18 -7.82 -7.23
N GLY A 31 -0.26 -7.75 -6.29
CA GLY A 31 1.14 -7.93 -6.59
C GLY A 31 1.88 -6.67 -6.96
N THR A 32 1.19 -5.53 -6.95
CA THR A 32 1.84 -4.26 -7.26
C THR A 32 2.72 -3.85 -6.09
N ARG A 33 3.99 -3.66 -6.36
CA ARG A 33 4.93 -3.23 -5.33
C ARG A 33 4.66 -1.79 -4.95
N TRP A 34 5.01 -1.44 -3.72
CA TRP A 34 4.78 -0.09 -3.21
C TRP A 34 5.39 0.96 -4.12
N GLU A 35 6.58 0.69 -4.61
CA GLU A 35 7.27 1.66 -5.46
C GLU A 35 6.58 1.83 -6.80
N ASP A 36 5.74 0.87 -7.19
CA ASP A 36 4.98 0.97 -8.44
C ASP A 36 3.62 1.63 -8.24
N VAL A 37 3.22 1.85 -7.00
CA VAL A 37 2.00 2.57 -6.72
C VAL A 37 2.21 4.04 -7.11
N PRO A 38 1.26 4.65 -7.83
CA PRO A 38 1.45 6.04 -8.28
C PRO A 38 1.75 6.98 -7.13
N ASP A 39 2.61 7.95 -7.39
CA ASP A 39 2.99 8.91 -6.35
C ASP A 39 1.81 9.74 -5.88
N ASN A 40 0.82 9.92 -6.75
CA ASN A 40 -0.35 10.71 -6.37
C ASN A 40 -1.44 9.89 -5.72
N TRP A 41 -1.16 8.61 -5.48
CA TRP A 41 -2.12 7.77 -4.77
C TRP A 41 -2.20 8.22 -3.32
N VAL A 42 -3.40 8.17 -2.77
CA VAL A 42 -3.61 8.55 -1.38
C VAL A 42 -4.37 7.46 -0.66
N CYS A 43 -4.26 7.48 0.66
CA CYS A 43 -4.95 6.52 1.49
C CYS A 43 -6.47 6.66 1.27
N PRO A 44 -7.16 5.55 0.98
CA PRO A 44 -8.60 5.63 0.75
C PRO A 44 -9.38 5.92 2.04
N GLU A 45 -8.75 5.79 3.19
CA GLU A 45 -9.43 6.02 4.45
C GLU A 45 -9.29 7.46 4.94
N CYS A 46 -8.10 8.02 4.82
CA CYS A 46 -7.88 9.36 5.36
C CYS A 46 -7.24 10.32 4.36
N ALA A 47 -6.97 9.83 3.16
CA ALA A 47 -6.50 10.68 2.05
C ALA A 47 -5.12 11.29 2.23
N VAL A 48 -4.29 10.72 3.09
CA VAL A 48 -2.90 11.18 3.17
C VAL A 48 -2.08 10.49 2.09
N GLY A 49 -0.95 11.08 1.76
CA GLY A 49 -0.11 10.53 0.70
C GLY A 49 0.73 9.36 1.14
N LYS A 50 1.49 8.84 0.19
CA LYS A 50 2.33 7.68 0.46
C LYS A 50 3.38 7.96 1.53
N SER A 51 3.79 9.22 1.68
CA SER A 51 4.81 9.56 2.65
C SER A 51 4.35 9.35 4.08
N ASP A 52 3.06 9.19 4.30
CA ASP A 52 2.54 8.92 5.64
C ASP A 52 2.36 7.44 5.89
N PHE A 53 2.95 6.61 5.06
CA PHE A 53 2.93 5.16 5.26
C PHE A 53 4.30 4.69 5.68
N GLU A 54 4.34 3.65 6.48
CA GLU A 54 5.60 3.03 6.81
C GLU A 54 5.50 1.54 6.56
N MET A 55 6.63 0.95 6.19
CA MET A 55 6.67 -0.47 5.90
C MET A 55 6.59 -1.24 7.21
N VAL A 56 5.63 -2.13 7.31
CA VAL A 56 5.55 -3.04 8.43
C VAL A 56 5.76 -4.44 7.88
N GLU A 57 6.49 -5.20 8.63
CA GLU A 57 6.86 -6.53 8.20
C GLU A 57 5.70 -7.47 8.32
N VAL A 58 5.60 -8.41 7.42
CA VAL A 58 4.58 -9.43 7.59
C VAL A 58 5.16 -10.69 8.14
#